data_8f2ee335e9fa644259dade173fa1bc76
#
_entry.id   8f2ee335e9fa644259dade173fa1bc76
#
_cell.length_a   1.000
_cell.length_b   1.000
_cell.length_c   1.000
_cell.angle_alpha   90.00
_cell.angle_beta   90.00
_cell.angle_gamma   90.00
#
_symmetry.space_group_name_H-M   'P 1'
#
loop_
_entity.id
_entity.type
_entity.pdbx_description
1 polymer ?
#
loop_
_entity_poly.entity_id
_entity_poly.type
_entity_poly.pdbx_seq_one_letter_code
_entity_poly.pdbx_strand_id
1 'polypeptide(L)'
;MTNTNRNVVEIKINNQLYKIACDKGKEDYIKNLSFMINNEVENLVSTLGQIGDARLLLMTCLIIADKLEGDSKDKEQEDYNSYTDVIKKITQRIELVADKIV
;
A
#
# COMPACT_ATOMS: atom_id res chain seq x y z
N MET A 1 -17.08 -26.87 -9.28
CA MET A 1 -16.40 -26.88 -9.11
C MET A 1 -15.49 -26.40 -8.42
N THR A 2 -14.89 -26.60 -8.01
CA THR A 2 -14.11 -26.13 -7.26
C THR A 2 -12.99 -25.68 -7.81
N ASN A 3 -12.31 -24.90 -7.37
CA ASN A 3 -11.19 -24.45 -7.75
C ASN A 3 -10.09 -25.14 -7.31
N THR A 4 -9.67 -26.16 -7.83
CA THR A 4 -8.57 -26.92 -7.36
C THR A 4 -7.27 -26.24 -7.67
N ASN A 5 -7.24 -25.19 -8.48
CA ASN A 5 -6.01 -24.52 -8.75
C ASN A 5 -5.79 -23.30 -7.87
N ARG A 6 -6.58 -23.13 -6.86
CA ARG A 6 -6.42 -21.97 -6.00
C ARG A 6 -6.03 -22.39 -4.61
N ASN A 7 -5.19 -21.61 -4.02
CA ASN A 7 -4.77 -21.83 -2.64
C ASN A 7 -5.04 -20.57 -1.84
N VAL A 8 -4.93 -20.68 -0.54
CA VAL A 8 -5.12 -19.53 0.33
C VAL A 8 -3.78 -19.20 0.93
N VAL A 9 -3.41 -17.95 0.89
CA VAL A 9 -2.17 -17.49 1.49
C VAL A 9 -2.49 -16.47 2.56
N GLU A 10 -1.75 -16.50 3.65
CA GLU A 10 -1.97 -15.57 4.73
C GLU A 10 -0.96 -14.46 4.62
N ILE A 11 -1.39 -13.24 4.68
CA ILE A 11 -0.50 -12.09 4.62
C ILE A 11 -0.72 -11.22 5.84
N LYS A 12 0.27 -10.43 6.19
CA LYS A 12 0.18 -9.60 7.36
C LYS A 12 0.42 -8.16 6.97
N ILE A 13 -0.54 -7.32 7.24
CA ILE A 13 -0.44 -5.89 6.93
C ILE A 13 -0.82 -5.12 8.20
N ASN A 14 0.05 -4.28 8.64
CA ASN A 14 -0.18 -3.43 9.82
C ASN A 14 -0.58 -4.30 11.03
N ASN A 15 0.14 -5.42 11.19
CA ASN A 15 -0.10 -6.35 12.28
C ASN A 15 -1.43 -7.07 12.21
N GLN A 16 -2.12 -7.04 11.11
CA GLN A 16 -3.35 -7.78 10.96
C GLN A 16 -3.17 -8.84 9.92
N LEU A 17 -3.76 -10.00 10.16
CA LEU A 17 -3.62 -11.13 9.25
C LEU A 17 -4.81 -11.20 8.33
N TYR A 18 -4.54 -11.43 7.06
CA TYR A 18 -5.58 -11.56 6.06
C TYR A 18 -5.34 -12.81 5.25
N LYS A 19 -6.40 -13.48 4.87
CA LYS A 19 -6.30 -14.67 4.05
C LYS A 19 -6.80 -14.33 2.66
N ILE A 20 -5.99 -14.61 1.66
CA ILE A 20 -6.31 -14.25 0.30
C ILE A 20 -6.17 -15.47 -0.57
N ALA A 21 -7.14 -15.70 -1.43
CA ALA A 21 -7.07 -16.80 -2.38
C ALA A 21 -6.18 -16.39 -3.54
N CYS A 22 -5.36 -17.30 -4.00
CA CYS A 22 -4.50 -17.03 -5.12
C CYS A 22 -4.35 -18.28 -5.96
N ASP A 23 -3.82 -18.14 -7.14
CA ASP A 23 -3.60 -19.29 -7.99
C ASP A 23 -2.50 -20.12 -7.41
N LYS A 24 -2.59 -21.44 -7.64
CA LYS A 24 -1.60 -22.33 -7.13
C LYS A 24 -0.24 -21.95 -7.69
N GLY A 25 0.74 -21.91 -6.86
CA GLY A 25 2.08 -21.53 -7.27
C GLY A 25 2.37 -20.04 -7.17
N LYS A 26 1.39 -19.23 -6.82
CA LYS A 26 1.61 -17.81 -6.71
C LYS A 26 1.73 -17.34 -5.27
N GLU A 27 1.79 -18.27 -4.34
CA GLU A 27 1.78 -17.92 -2.92
C GLU A 27 2.97 -17.04 -2.55
N ASP A 28 4.18 -17.41 -3.01
CA ASP A 28 5.34 -16.62 -2.66
C ASP A 28 5.31 -15.27 -3.31
N TYR A 29 4.80 -15.19 -4.50
CA TYR A 29 4.67 -13.92 -5.18
C TYR A 29 3.74 -12.99 -4.41
N ILE A 30 2.62 -13.51 -3.95
CA ILE A 30 1.66 -12.72 -3.17
C ILE A 30 2.29 -12.28 -1.85
N LYS A 31 3.06 -13.16 -1.22
CA LYS A 31 3.73 -12.78 0.02
C LYS A 31 4.74 -11.67 -0.22
N ASN A 32 5.46 -11.72 -1.32
CA ASN A 32 6.40 -10.66 -1.62
C ASN A 32 5.69 -9.33 -1.85
N LEU A 33 4.56 -9.37 -2.54
CA LEU A 33 3.78 -8.16 -2.73
C LEU A 33 3.28 -7.62 -1.39
N SER A 34 2.88 -8.53 -0.50
CA SER A 34 2.38 -8.08 0.79
C SER A 34 3.48 -7.44 1.64
N PHE A 35 4.72 -7.90 1.50
CA PHE A 35 5.80 -7.25 2.21
C PHE A 35 6.00 -5.84 1.69
N MET A 36 5.91 -5.63 0.38
CA MET A 36 6.05 -4.30 -0.18
C MET A 36 4.94 -3.39 0.31
N ILE A 37 3.72 -3.90 0.34
CA ILE A 37 2.59 -3.12 0.83
C ILE A 37 2.76 -2.80 2.31
N ASN A 38 3.17 -3.79 3.09
CA ASN A 38 3.31 -3.57 4.51
C ASN A 38 4.42 -2.56 4.81
N ASN A 39 5.47 -2.54 4.02
CA ASN A 39 6.50 -1.54 4.20
C ASN A 39 5.97 -0.14 3.96
N GLU A 40 5.12 0.03 2.96
CA GLU A 40 4.52 1.33 2.71
C GLU A 40 3.62 1.74 3.87
N VAL A 41 2.87 0.78 4.39
CA VAL A 41 1.97 1.08 5.51
C VAL A 41 2.79 1.46 6.73
N GLU A 42 3.88 0.75 6.99
CA GLU A 42 4.71 1.05 8.15
C GLU A 42 5.36 2.43 8.03
N ASN A 43 5.75 2.82 6.83
CA ASN A 43 6.28 4.14 6.62
C ASN A 43 5.23 5.20 6.92
N LEU A 44 4.00 4.97 6.52
CA LEU A 44 2.94 5.91 6.80
C LEU A 44 2.64 5.98 8.30
N VAL A 45 2.65 4.84 8.96
CA VAL A 45 2.38 4.82 10.38
C VAL A 45 3.48 5.59 11.13
N SER A 46 4.72 5.47 10.69
CA SER A 46 5.79 6.17 11.37
C SER A 46 5.68 7.68 11.19
N THR A 47 5.03 8.13 10.13
CA THR A 47 4.88 9.54 9.89
C THR A 47 3.58 10.09 10.45
N LEU A 48 2.49 9.37 10.29
CA LEU A 48 1.17 9.85 10.64
C LEU A 48 0.52 9.17 11.82
N GLY A 49 1.08 8.08 12.28
CA GLY A 49 0.47 7.31 13.36
C GLY A 49 -0.60 6.38 12.84
N GLN A 50 -1.27 5.73 13.78
CA GLN A 50 -2.32 4.79 13.41
C GLN A 50 -3.61 5.58 13.21
N ILE A 51 -3.87 5.93 11.97
CA ILE A 51 -5.03 6.77 11.67
C ILE A 51 -6.21 5.97 11.17
N GLY A 52 -6.17 4.65 11.31
CA GLY A 52 -7.26 3.78 10.89
C GLY A 52 -6.84 2.97 9.69
N ASP A 53 -7.25 1.71 9.67
CA ASP A 53 -6.81 0.81 8.61
C ASP A 53 -7.27 1.25 7.24
N ALA A 54 -8.50 1.70 7.12
CA ALA A 54 -9.02 2.10 5.82
C ALA A 54 -8.25 3.29 5.27
N ARG A 55 -7.95 4.26 6.13
CA ARG A 55 -7.19 5.41 5.67
C ARG A 55 -5.78 5.04 5.31
N LEU A 56 -5.13 4.21 6.12
CA LEU A 56 -3.78 3.79 5.85
C LEU A 56 -3.70 3.03 4.53
N LEU A 57 -4.66 2.17 4.28
CA LEU A 57 -4.65 1.41 3.04
C LEU A 57 -4.96 2.30 1.83
N LEU A 58 -5.85 3.24 1.99
CA LEU A 58 -6.14 4.17 0.90
C LEU A 58 -4.90 4.99 0.55
N MET A 59 -4.21 5.49 1.56
CA MET A 59 -3.01 6.28 1.30
C MET A 59 -1.91 5.43 0.70
N THR A 60 -1.80 4.18 1.14
CA THR A 60 -0.83 3.27 0.57
C THR A 60 -1.13 3.04 -0.91
N CYS A 61 -2.40 2.86 -1.25
CA CYS A 61 -2.77 2.67 -2.64
C CYS A 61 -2.41 3.89 -3.47
N LEU A 62 -2.62 5.08 -2.95
CA LEU A 62 -2.28 6.29 -3.68
C LEU A 62 -0.78 6.43 -3.88
N ILE A 63 0.00 6.06 -2.88
CA ILE A 63 1.44 6.12 -2.99
C ILE A 63 1.92 5.15 -4.06
N ILE A 64 1.41 3.94 -4.05
CA ILE A 64 1.82 2.94 -5.01
C ILE A 64 1.41 3.36 -6.42
N ALA A 65 0.21 3.87 -6.57
CA ALA A 65 -0.24 4.33 -7.88
C ALA A 65 0.62 5.48 -8.39
N ASP A 66 1.02 6.37 -7.49
CA ASP A 66 1.85 7.48 -7.89
C ASP A 66 3.23 7.00 -8.33
N LYS A 67 3.76 6.00 -7.66
CA LYS A 67 5.04 5.45 -8.03
C LYS A 67 4.99 4.81 -9.42
N LEU A 68 3.91 4.13 -9.70
CA LEU A 68 3.77 3.50 -11.00
C LEU A 68 3.73 4.54 -12.10
N GLU A 69 3.05 5.64 -11.86
CA GLU A 69 3.01 6.68 -12.85
C GLU A 69 4.36 7.35 -12.97
N GLY A 70 5.02 7.58 -11.89
CA GLY A 70 6.35 8.19 -11.90
C GLY A 70 7.34 7.36 -12.64
N ASP A 71 7.30 6.04 -12.44
CA ASP A 71 8.21 5.18 -13.11
C ASP A 71 8.02 5.22 -14.59
N SER A 72 6.83 5.35 -15.05
CA SER A 72 6.64 5.36 -16.47
C SER A 72 7.05 6.69 -17.06
N LYS A 73 7.07 7.76 -16.30
CA LYS A 73 7.47 8.98 -16.85
C LYS A 73 8.89 9.27 -16.66
N ASP A 74 9.44 9.14 -15.54
CA ASP A 74 10.74 9.59 -15.30
C ASP A 74 11.38 8.77 -14.37
N LYS A 75 12.05 7.78 -14.68
CA LYS A 75 12.60 6.99 -13.73
C LYS A 75 13.76 7.46 -13.16
N GLU A 76 14.40 8.40 -13.55
CA GLU A 76 15.57 8.69 -12.90
C GLU A 76 15.42 9.50 -11.77
N GLN A 77 14.58 10.19 -11.53
CA GLN A 77 14.60 10.94 -10.44
C GLN A 77 14.22 10.35 -9.32
N GLU A 78 13.76 9.71 -9.01
CA GLU A 78 13.36 9.13 -8.00
C GLU A 78 13.77 8.89 -6.94
N ASP A 79 13.78 8.32 -6.50
CA ASP A 79 14.31 7.89 -5.50
C ASP A 79 13.87 8.36 -4.32
N TYR A 80 14.48 8.74 -3.35
CA TYR A 80 13.97 8.95 -2.09
C TYR A 80 13.31 10.23 -1.96
N ASN A 81 13.55 11.23 -2.58
CA ASN A 81 12.91 12.50 -2.42
C ASN A 81 11.50 12.43 -2.90
N SER A 82 11.23 11.69 -3.94
CA SER A 82 9.89 11.61 -4.44
C SER A 82 9.00 10.86 -3.49
N TYR A 83 9.56 9.93 -2.70
CA TYR A 83 8.78 9.23 -1.76
C TYR A 83 8.26 10.17 -0.71
N THR A 84 9.11 11.02 -0.17
CA THR A 84 8.71 11.96 0.84
C THR A 84 7.70 12.96 0.30
N ASP A 85 7.91 13.43 -0.93
CA ASP A 85 7.01 14.40 -1.51
C ASP A 85 5.62 13.80 -1.73
N VAL A 86 5.53 12.55 -2.15
CA VAL A 86 4.24 11.93 -2.36
C VAL A 86 3.50 11.82 -1.05
N ILE A 87 4.18 11.41 0.01
CA ILE A 87 3.55 11.31 1.31
C ILE A 87 3.04 12.67 1.76
N LYS A 88 3.83 13.72 1.59
CA LYS A 88 3.38 15.04 1.99
C LYS A 88 2.18 15.51 1.22
N LYS A 89 2.16 15.28 -0.09
CA LYS A 89 1.03 15.71 -0.89
C LYS A 89 -0.24 14.98 -0.50
N ILE A 90 -0.16 13.70 -0.28
CA ILE A 90 -1.32 12.92 0.07
C ILE A 90 -1.82 13.31 1.44
N THR A 91 -0.92 13.53 2.39
CA THR A 91 -1.31 13.94 3.72
C THR A 91 -2.04 15.27 3.68
N GLN A 92 -1.56 16.23 2.92
CA GLN A 92 -2.22 17.51 2.83
C GLN A 92 -3.60 17.38 2.23
N ARG A 93 -3.75 16.58 1.20
CA ARG A 93 -5.05 16.42 0.60
C ARG A 93 -6.03 15.77 1.54
N ILE A 94 -5.60 14.78 2.27
CA ILE A 94 -6.48 14.10 3.18
C ILE A 94 -6.89 14.98 4.33
N GLU A 95 -6.00 15.82 4.80
CA GLU A 95 -6.35 16.73 5.84
C GLU A 95 -7.40 17.73 5.38
N LEU A 96 -7.29 18.21 4.15
CA LEU A 96 -8.28 19.10 3.63
C LEU A 96 -9.63 18.43 3.49
N VAL A 97 -9.65 17.19 3.05
CA VAL A 97 -10.90 16.49 2.91
C VAL A 97 -11.51 16.22 4.27
N ALA A 98 -10.70 15.86 5.25
CA ALA A 98 -11.22 15.60 6.58
C ALA A 98 -11.85 16.86 7.18
N ASP A 99 -11.23 18.01 6.94
CA ASP A 99 -11.81 19.24 7.45
C ASP A 99 -13.17 19.49 6.82
N LYS A 100 -13.36 19.16 5.57
CA LYS A 100 -14.63 19.40 4.96
C LYS A 100 -15.68 18.40 5.39
N ILE A 101 -15.30 17.20 5.65
CA ILE A 101 -16.24 16.20 6.03
C ILE A 101 -16.71 16.38 7.46
N VAL A 102 -15.85 16.81 8.32
CA VAL A 102 -16.23 16.99 9.68
C VAL A 102 -17.00 18.28 9.82
#